data_a4e8ee22d7b71f2f3a799699fee9726a
#
_entry.id   a4e8ee22d7b71f2f3a799699fee9726a
#
_cell.length_a   1.000
_cell.length_b   1.000
_cell.length_c   1.000
_cell.angle_alpha   90.00
_cell.angle_beta   90.00
_cell.angle_gamma   90.00
#
_symmetry.space_group_name_H-M   'P 1'
#
loop_
_entity.id
_entity.type
_entity.pdbx_description
1 polymer ?
#
loop_
_entity_poly.entity_id
_entity_poly.type
_entity_poly.pdbx_seq_one_letter_code
_entity_poly.pdbx_strand_id
1 'polypeptide(L)'
;MEPFYIETNNIGLFKRRWGDICWIGFKESAPLQELYNKLFHKLRQNGFSLDNRPYTPHVTLGRKVVLSKKRDLKSLSLEIPKLLVKVSKISLIKSHHVDGKLTYTPIMTRTLDKSN
;
A
#
# COMPACT_ATOMS: atom_id res chain seq x y z
N MET A 1 17.93 3.17 7.54
CA MET A 1 16.68 3.72 8.11
C MET A 1 16.12 2.75 9.13
N GLU A 2 15.73 3.22 10.28
CA GLU A 2 15.20 2.36 11.34
C GLU A 2 13.78 1.89 11.03
N PRO A 3 13.38 0.70 11.54
CA PRO A 3 11.99 0.28 11.51
C PRO A 3 11.08 1.28 12.21
N PHE A 4 9.84 1.36 11.78
CA PHE A 4 8.86 2.29 12.35
C PHE A 4 7.47 1.68 12.30
N TYR A 5 6.51 2.34 12.94
CA TYR A 5 5.11 1.90 12.96
C TYR A 5 4.23 2.85 12.16
N ILE A 6 3.25 2.28 11.48
CA ILE A 6 2.20 3.03 10.81
C ILE A 6 0.85 2.58 11.36
N GLU A 7 -0.12 3.48 11.37
CA GLU A 7 -1.44 3.20 11.93
C GLU A 7 -2.49 3.20 10.82
N THR A 8 -3.36 2.20 10.85
CA THR A 8 -4.48 2.12 9.91
C THR A 8 -5.41 3.32 10.08
N ASN A 9 -6.03 3.72 8.99
CA ASN A 9 -6.97 4.83 8.96
C ASN A 9 -8.18 4.44 8.10
N ASN A 10 -8.53 5.23 7.13
CA ASN A 10 -9.77 5.09 6.36
C ASN A 10 -9.79 3.90 5.41
N ILE A 11 -10.99 3.44 5.06
CA ILE A 11 -11.21 2.61 3.87
C ILE A 11 -11.35 3.52 2.67
N GLY A 12 -10.81 3.11 1.54
CA GLY A 12 -10.96 3.78 0.26
C GLY A 12 -11.32 2.84 -0.85
N LEU A 13 -11.66 3.39 -1.99
CA LEU A 13 -11.95 2.65 -3.20
C LEU A 13 -11.13 3.23 -4.34
N PHE A 14 -10.49 2.34 -5.11
CA PHE A 14 -10.03 2.69 -6.45
C PHE A 14 -11.13 2.28 -7.41
N LYS A 15 -11.74 3.25 -8.06
CA LYS A 15 -12.84 3.01 -9.00
C LYS A 15 -12.34 2.27 -10.23
N ARG A 16 -13.01 1.17 -10.58
CA ARG A 16 -12.70 0.35 -11.75
C ARG A 16 -13.99 -0.04 -12.45
N ARG A 17 -13.88 -0.23 -13.77
CA ARG A 17 -15.03 -0.54 -14.63
C ARG A 17 -15.77 -1.82 -14.22
N TRP A 18 -15.01 -2.82 -13.74
CA TRP A 18 -15.54 -4.15 -13.42
C TRP A 18 -15.74 -4.38 -11.92
N GLY A 19 -15.91 -3.32 -11.16
CA GLY A 19 -15.97 -3.37 -9.72
C GLY A 19 -14.73 -2.74 -9.12
N ASP A 20 -14.90 -2.17 -7.94
CA ASP A 20 -13.88 -1.36 -7.32
C ASP A 20 -12.86 -2.18 -6.55
N ILE A 21 -11.68 -1.62 -6.34
CA ILE A 21 -10.68 -2.17 -5.43
C ILE A 21 -10.86 -1.47 -4.10
N CYS A 22 -11.22 -2.25 -3.08
CA CYS A 22 -11.39 -1.75 -1.72
C CYS A 22 -10.09 -1.91 -0.94
N TRP A 23 -9.65 -0.86 -0.27
CA TRP A 23 -8.39 -0.86 0.46
C TRP A 23 -8.50 -0.14 1.79
N ILE A 24 -7.62 -0.51 2.73
CA ILE A 24 -7.43 0.21 3.98
C ILE A 24 -6.19 1.10 3.86
N GLY A 25 -6.33 2.36 4.25
CA GLY A 25 -5.25 3.32 4.23
C GLY A 25 -4.57 3.47 5.58
N PHE A 26 -3.65 4.42 5.65
CA PHE A 26 -2.87 4.69 6.86
C PHE A 26 -2.84 6.19 7.13
N LYS A 27 -2.68 6.54 8.40
CA LYS A 27 -2.47 7.93 8.80
C LYS A 27 -1.17 8.43 8.18
N GLU A 28 -1.07 9.74 8.02
CA GLU A 28 0.16 10.35 7.56
C GLU A 28 1.34 9.90 8.43
N SER A 29 2.43 9.54 7.77
CA SER A 29 3.62 9.04 8.42
C SER A 29 4.85 9.65 7.78
N ALA A 30 5.57 10.47 8.53
CA ALA A 30 6.80 11.07 8.04
C ALA A 30 7.86 10.02 7.68
N PRO A 31 8.09 8.97 8.50
CA PRO A 31 9.03 7.92 8.12
C PRO A 31 8.63 7.18 6.85
N LEU A 32 7.35 6.91 6.65
CA LEU A 32 6.88 6.22 5.45
C LEU A 32 7.08 7.09 4.20
N GLN A 33 6.78 8.37 4.31
CA GLN A 33 7.00 9.32 3.21
C GLN A 33 8.50 9.44 2.89
N GLU A 34 9.34 9.48 3.90
CA GLU A 34 10.80 9.49 3.72
C GLU A 34 11.29 8.25 2.99
N LEU A 35 10.82 7.07 3.40
CA LEU A 35 11.16 5.81 2.75
C LEU A 35 10.73 5.83 1.28
N TYR A 36 9.51 6.25 1.01
CA TYR A 36 9.01 6.39 -0.36
C TYR A 36 9.87 7.32 -1.19
N ASN A 37 10.20 8.49 -0.66
CA ASN A 37 10.99 9.48 -1.38
C ASN A 37 12.40 8.97 -1.70
N LYS A 38 13.04 8.30 -0.76
CA LYS A 38 14.36 7.70 -0.96
C LYS A 38 14.31 6.62 -2.04
N LEU A 39 13.31 5.74 -1.98
CA LEU A 39 13.14 4.67 -2.95
C LEU A 39 12.85 5.23 -4.35
N PHE A 40 11.94 6.19 -4.44
CA PHE A 40 11.57 6.84 -5.69
C PHE A 40 12.81 7.47 -6.36
N HIS A 41 13.59 8.20 -5.58
CA HIS A 41 14.80 8.86 -6.06
C HIS A 41 15.84 7.86 -6.57
N LYS A 42 16.08 6.80 -5.81
CA LYS A 42 17.01 5.72 -6.18
C LYS A 42 16.59 5.04 -7.48
N LEU A 43 15.32 4.72 -7.60
CA LEU A 43 14.81 4.07 -8.81
C LEU A 43 14.96 4.97 -10.03
N ARG A 44 14.66 6.24 -9.90
CA ARG A 44 14.86 7.21 -11.00
C ARG A 44 16.33 7.32 -11.40
N GLN A 45 17.24 7.37 -10.44
CA GLN A 45 18.67 7.43 -10.70
C GLN A 45 19.16 6.20 -11.48
N ASN A 46 18.50 5.06 -11.32
CA ASN A 46 18.85 3.81 -11.99
C ASN A 46 18.06 3.58 -13.28
N GLY A 47 17.45 4.62 -13.83
CA GLY A 47 16.82 4.58 -15.13
C GLY A 47 15.37 4.12 -15.17
N PHE A 48 14.72 3.93 -14.02
CA PHE A 48 13.32 3.57 -13.99
C PHE A 48 12.43 4.79 -14.26
N SER A 49 11.48 4.60 -15.16
CA SER A 49 10.48 5.61 -15.44
C SER A 49 9.32 5.39 -14.48
N LEU A 50 9.09 6.36 -13.59
CA LEU A 50 8.09 6.24 -12.55
C LEU A 50 6.94 7.20 -12.76
N ASP A 51 5.75 6.76 -12.34
CA ASP A 51 4.54 7.54 -12.39
C ASP A 51 4.59 8.66 -11.35
N ASN A 52 4.13 9.86 -11.73
CA ASN A 52 4.12 11.03 -10.84
C ASN A 52 2.86 11.13 -9.99
N ARG A 53 2.03 10.09 -9.94
CA ARG A 53 0.84 10.09 -9.10
C ARG A 53 1.22 10.18 -7.62
N PRO A 54 0.38 10.84 -6.80
CA PRO A 54 0.62 10.86 -5.36
C PRO A 54 0.67 9.46 -4.77
N TYR A 55 1.57 9.26 -3.84
CA TYR A 55 1.67 7.98 -3.13
C TYR A 55 0.49 7.82 -2.16
N THR A 56 -0.25 6.74 -2.33
CA THR A 56 -1.35 6.37 -1.44
C THR A 56 -1.01 5.05 -0.75
N PRO A 57 -0.43 5.09 0.46
CA PRO A 57 -0.15 3.87 1.21
C PRO A 57 -1.45 3.12 1.50
N HIS A 58 -1.50 1.85 1.13
CA HIS A 58 -2.72 1.07 1.30
C HIS A 58 -2.45 -0.42 1.29
N VAL A 59 -3.41 -1.15 1.86
CA VAL A 59 -3.48 -2.61 1.76
C VAL A 59 -4.82 -2.96 1.13
N THR A 60 -4.79 -3.69 0.03
CA THR A 60 -6.00 -4.11 -0.66
C THR A 60 -6.76 -5.14 0.16
N LEU A 61 -8.03 -4.88 0.43
CA LEU A 61 -8.91 -5.77 1.15
C LEU A 61 -9.77 -6.64 0.23
N GLY A 62 -10.13 -6.10 -0.93
CA GLY A 62 -10.94 -6.84 -1.89
C GLY A 62 -10.93 -6.22 -3.27
N ARG A 63 -11.17 -7.03 -4.27
CA ARG A 63 -11.26 -6.63 -5.67
C ARG A 63 -12.66 -6.92 -6.19
N LYS A 64 -13.08 -6.21 -7.23
CA LYS A 64 -14.44 -6.33 -7.81
C LYS A 64 -15.52 -6.09 -6.76
N VAL A 65 -15.27 -5.11 -5.89
CA VAL A 65 -16.18 -4.79 -4.79
C VAL A 65 -17.30 -3.88 -5.28
N VAL A 66 -18.52 -4.22 -4.88
CA VAL A 66 -19.70 -3.37 -5.10
C VAL A 66 -20.32 -3.11 -3.73
N LEU A 67 -20.31 -1.86 -3.29
CA LEU A 67 -20.92 -1.50 -2.01
C LEU A 67 -22.43 -1.52 -2.14
N SER A 68 -23.10 -2.04 -1.10
CA SER A 68 -24.56 -2.00 -1.05
C SER A 68 -25.02 -0.55 -0.85
N LYS A 69 -26.25 -0.24 -1.26
CA LYS A 69 -26.82 1.09 -1.09
C LYS A 69 -26.94 1.53 0.37
N LYS A 70 -26.92 0.58 1.30
CA LYS A 70 -27.04 0.85 2.74
C LYS A 70 -25.71 1.10 3.43
N ARG A 71 -24.61 0.92 2.72
CA ARG A 71 -23.26 1.05 3.26
C ARG A 71 -22.46 2.07 2.46
N ASP A 72 -21.79 2.99 3.15
CA ASP A 72 -20.87 3.93 2.54
C ASP A 72 -19.47 3.78 3.14
N LEU A 73 -18.49 4.43 2.53
CA LEU A 73 -17.10 4.35 2.98
C LEU A 73 -16.90 4.92 4.38
N LYS A 74 -17.65 5.97 4.71
CA LYS A 74 -17.56 6.61 6.03
C LYS A 74 -17.97 5.65 7.14
N SER A 75 -19.10 4.97 6.95
CA SER A 75 -19.60 3.97 7.90
C SER A 75 -18.63 2.81 8.06
N LEU A 76 -18.12 2.30 6.94
CA LEU A 76 -17.14 1.21 6.97
C LEU A 76 -15.84 1.63 7.65
N SER A 77 -15.37 2.85 7.42
CA SER A 77 -14.15 3.37 8.03
C SER A 77 -14.26 3.44 9.56
N LEU A 78 -15.46 3.73 10.09
CA LEU A 78 -15.69 3.77 11.53
C LEU A 78 -15.65 2.39 12.17
N GLU A 79 -15.92 1.33 11.41
CA GLU A 79 -15.90 -0.05 11.91
C GLU A 79 -14.50 -0.67 11.94
N ILE A 80 -13.51 -0.01 11.36
CA ILE A 80 -12.16 -0.56 11.30
C ILE A 80 -11.40 -0.32 12.59
N PRO A 81 -10.81 -1.38 13.18
CA PRO A 81 -9.97 -1.19 14.35
C PRO A 81 -8.71 -0.42 13.98
N LYS A 82 -8.22 0.37 14.93
CA LYS A 82 -6.92 1.03 14.79
C LYS A 82 -5.83 0.00 15.04
N LEU A 83 -5.08 -0.32 14.00
CA LEU A 83 -3.99 -1.28 14.06
C LEU A 83 -2.67 -0.57 13.81
N LEU A 84 -1.66 -0.94 14.60
CA LEU A 84 -0.29 -0.51 14.36
C LEU A 84 0.43 -1.61 13.60
N VAL A 85 1.05 -1.24 12.49
CA VAL A 85 1.81 -2.15 11.65
C VAL A 85 3.27 -1.76 11.72
N LYS A 86 4.13 -2.70 12.10
CA LYS A 86 5.57 -2.46 12.10
C LYS A 86 6.12 -2.59 10.69
N VAL A 87 6.75 -1.54 10.22
CA VAL A 87 7.47 -1.54 8.94
C VAL A 87 8.94 -1.83 9.23
N SER A 88 9.39 -3.03 8.92
CA SER A 88 10.76 -3.48 9.18
C SER A 88 11.48 -3.95 7.93
N LYS A 89 10.78 -4.08 6.83
CA LYS A 89 11.37 -4.50 5.55
C LYS A 89 10.54 -3.97 4.40
N ILE A 90 11.17 -3.89 3.23
CA ILE A 90 10.51 -3.57 1.97
C ILE A 90 10.81 -4.68 0.97
N SER A 91 9.87 -4.92 0.06
CA SER A 91 10.06 -5.93 -0.98
C SER A 91 9.66 -5.37 -2.33
N LEU A 92 10.43 -5.74 -3.35
CA LEU A 92 10.03 -5.52 -4.73
C LEU A 92 9.22 -6.73 -5.15
N ILE A 93 7.98 -6.50 -5.54
CA ILE A 93 7.02 -7.56 -5.85
C ILE A 93 6.72 -7.54 -7.35
N LYS A 94 6.80 -8.73 -7.96
CA LYS A 94 6.34 -8.93 -9.33
C LYS A 94 4.87 -9.34 -9.30
N SER A 95 4.04 -8.57 -9.98
CA SER A 95 2.63 -8.90 -10.19
C SER A 95 2.48 -9.60 -11.52
N HIS A 96 2.03 -10.85 -11.51
CA HIS A 96 1.92 -11.64 -12.73
C HIS A 96 0.79 -12.68 -12.58
N HIS A 97 0.45 -13.35 -13.67
CA HIS A 97 -0.56 -14.40 -13.66
C HIS A 97 0.13 -15.76 -13.78
N VAL A 98 -0.24 -16.67 -12.89
CA VAL A 98 0.18 -18.07 -12.91
C VAL A 98 -1.07 -18.93 -12.96
N ASP A 99 -1.21 -19.71 -14.03
CA ASP A 99 -2.39 -20.56 -14.28
C ASP A 99 -3.70 -19.76 -14.18
N GLY A 100 -3.70 -18.54 -14.75
CA GLY A 100 -4.85 -17.64 -14.75
C GLY A 100 -5.12 -16.91 -13.44
N LYS A 101 -4.31 -17.12 -12.41
CA LYS A 101 -4.46 -16.45 -11.11
C LYS A 101 -3.46 -15.31 -10.96
N LEU A 102 -3.96 -14.16 -10.50
CA LEU A 102 -3.08 -13.03 -10.15
C LEU A 102 -2.19 -13.45 -8.99
N THR A 103 -0.88 -13.37 -9.20
CA THR A 103 0.12 -13.84 -8.24
C THR A 103 1.13 -12.72 -7.96
N TYR A 104 1.49 -12.56 -6.69
CA TYR A 104 2.51 -11.62 -6.25
C TYR A 104 3.74 -12.37 -5.76
N THR A 105 4.86 -12.18 -6.44
CA THR A 105 6.10 -12.89 -6.12
C THR A 105 7.16 -11.88 -5.68
N PRO A 106 7.72 -12.00 -4.46
CA PRO A 106 8.85 -11.17 -4.05
C PRO A 106 10.07 -11.45 -4.91
N ILE A 107 10.65 -10.41 -5.50
CA ILE A 107 11.89 -10.50 -6.27
C ILE A 107 13.08 -10.22 -5.37
N MET A 108 12.93 -9.25 -4.49
CA MET A 108 14.00 -8.79 -3.60
C MET A 108 13.37 -8.21 -2.34
N THR A 109 13.98 -8.48 -1.20
CA THR A 109 13.57 -7.93 0.09
C THR A 109 14.76 -7.30 0.77
N ARG A 110 14.55 -6.12 1.37
CA ARG A 110 15.54 -5.42 2.18
C ARG A 110 14.97 -5.12 3.54
N THR A 111 15.73 -5.46 4.56
CA THR A 111 15.38 -5.14 5.95
C THR A 111 15.80 -3.70 6.25
N LEU A 112 14.98 -2.99 7.02
CA LEU A 112 15.35 -1.68 7.53
C LEU A 112 16.27 -1.88 8.73
N ASP A 113 17.45 -1.24 8.68
CA ASP A 113 18.46 -1.40 9.71
C ASP A 113 18.38 -0.30 10.74
N LYS A 114 18.68 -0.63 11.98
CA LYS A 114 18.86 0.38 13.01
C LYS A 114 20.09 1.22 12.70
N SER A 115 19.92 2.53 12.82
CA SER A 115 21.05 3.43 12.69
C SER A 115 21.98 3.25 13.87
N ASN A 116 23.26 3.16 13.60
CA ASN A 116 24.29 3.12 14.63
C ASN A 116 24.68 4.55 15.02
#